data_9f447455443e6849dac31952e790d356
#
_entry.id   9f447455443e6849dac31952e790d356
#
_cell.length_a   1.000
_cell.length_b   1.000
_cell.length_c   1.000
_cell.angle_alpha   90.00
_cell.angle_beta   90.00
_cell.angle_gamma   90.00
#
_symmetry.space_group_name_H-M   'P 1'
#
loop_
_entity.id
_entity.type
_entity.pdbx_description
1 polymer ?
#
loop_
_entity_poly.entity_id
_entity_poly.type
_entity_poly.pdbx_seq_one_letter_code
_entity_poly.pdbx_strand_id
1 'polypeptide(L)'
;MRFKTLPRKAYPSDLTDDQWNLLAPLLPPERTDGLGRPREVDLREVVNAILYINHSGCQWDMLPHDLPPKSTVYEYFSQWRDDGTWQKLIDVLRTQVRVAAGRSPTPSAACIDSQSVKTTEVGGEERGYDGVKKIKGRKRHLLVDTLGLLIAVLITAASLDDGAAAPQLLAQVSPQEFPRLETIFGDSKYHNHQLTAWLTENRPAWRIEVKMRPDGTKGFVPLKKRWVVERTNAWNGRCRRHSKDYERTVESSAAMIQVSNAHLMLRRLAPAADRKFGYQARAA
;
A
#
# COMPACT_ATOMS: atom_id res chain seq x y z
N MET A 1 -33.91 6.76 13.47
CA MET A 1 -33.16 7.42 14.55
C MET A 1 -31.79 7.84 13.97
N ARG A 2 -31.56 9.13 13.75
CA ARG A 2 -30.22 9.63 13.38
C ARG A 2 -29.34 9.42 14.61
N PHE A 3 -28.35 8.56 14.52
CA PHE A 3 -27.28 8.52 15.50
C PHE A 3 -26.55 9.87 15.43
N LYS A 4 -26.89 10.82 16.29
CA LYS A 4 -26.03 11.95 16.59
C LYS A 4 -24.78 11.36 17.24
N THR A 5 -23.74 11.17 16.44
CA THR A 5 -22.41 10.89 16.99
C THR A 5 -22.04 12.09 17.86
N LEU A 6 -21.98 11.87 19.17
CA LEU A 6 -21.35 12.84 20.07
C LEU A 6 -19.92 13.07 19.56
N PRO A 7 -19.42 14.33 19.57
CA PRO A 7 -18.08 14.61 19.12
C PRO A 7 -17.08 13.82 19.96
N ARG A 8 -16.55 12.74 19.40
CA ARG A 8 -15.51 11.94 20.03
C ARG A 8 -14.16 12.67 19.97
N LYS A 9 -13.25 12.36 20.88
CA LYS A 9 -11.86 12.82 20.79
C LYS A 9 -11.18 12.14 19.60
N ALA A 10 -10.48 12.94 18.79
CA ALA A 10 -9.77 12.42 17.61
C ALA A 10 -8.63 11.47 17.98
N TYR A 11 -8.55 10.36 17.28
CA TYR A 11 -7.41 9.44 17.35
C TYR A 11 -6.23 9.97 16.52
N PRO A 12 -4.98 9.59 16.86
CA PRO A 12 -3.81 9.97 16.08
C PRO A 12 -3.84 9.51 14.61
N SER A 13 -4.65 8.53 14.28
CA SER A 13 -4.85 8.01 12.92
C SER A 13 -5.92 8.74 12.12
N ASP A 14 -6.74 9.59 12.75
CA ASP A 14 -7.85 10.26 12.08
C ASP A 14 -7.34 11.24 11.02
N LEU A 15 -8.15 11.39 9.98
CA LEU A 15 -7.92 12.38 8.94
C LEU A 15 -8.16 13.80 9.47
N THR A 16 -7.28 14.73 9.10
CA THR A 16 -7.56 16.15 9.24
C THR A 16 -8.64 16.59 8.24
N ASP A 17 -9.20 17.80 8.43
CA ASP A 17 -10.18 18.34 7.49
C ASP A 17 -9.60 18.49 6.08
N ASP A 18 -8.36 18.96 5.97
CA ASP A 18 -7.67 19.09 4.68
C ASP A 18 -7.47 17.72 4.01
N GLN A 19 -7.08 16.68 4.76
CA GLN A 19 -6.94 15.33 4.25
C GLN A 19 -8.28 14.74 3.81
N TRP A 20 -9.34 15.00 4.57
CA TRP A 20 -10.69 14.58 4.22
C TRP A 20 -11.18 15.28 2.94
N ASN A 21 -10.97 16.59 2.83
CA ASN A 21 -11.34 17.36 1.63
C ASN A 21 -10.64 16.86 0.35
N LEU A 22 -9.42 16.32 0.47
CA LEU A 22 -8.72 15.66 -0.64
C LEU A 22 -9.29 14.28 -0.97
N LEU A 23 -9.69 13.53 0.05
CA LEU A 23 -10.12 12.12 -0.09
C LEU A 23 -11.59 11.99 -0.49
N ALA A 24 -12.48 12.78 0.12
CA ALA A 24 -13.92 12.64 -0.02
C ALA A 24 -14.42 12.62 -1.49
N PRO A 25 -13.91 13.50 -2.39
CA PRO A 25 -14.32 13.50 -3.80
C PRO A 25 -13.89 12.24 -4.59
N LEU A 26 -12.94 11.46 -4.05
CA LEU A 26 -12.40 10.27 -4.69
C LEU A 26 -13.13 8.99 -4.26
N LEU A 27 -13.92 9.06 -3.20
CA LEU A 27 -14.73 7.94 -2.73
C LEU A 27 -15.98 7.77 -3.59
N PRO A 28 -16.49 6.53 -3.71
CA PRO A 28 -17.73 6.28 -4.45
C PRO A 28 -18.88 7.16 -3.93
N PRO A 29 -19.62 7.84 -4.84
CA PRO A 29 -20.76 8.66 -4.45
C PRO A 29 -21.85 7.84 -3.79
N GLU A 30 -22.77 8.51 -3.11
CA GLU A 30 -23.98 7.86 -2.66
C GLU A 30 -24.81 7.39 -3.86
N ARG A 31 -25.42 6.22 -3.73
CA ARG A 31 -26.33 5.71 -4.78
C ARG A 31 -27.56 6.60 -4.87
N THR A 32 -27.84 7.07 -6.07
CA THR A 32 -28.98 7.94 -6.39
C THR A 32 -30.11 7.20 -7.13
N ASP A 33 -29.91 5.91 -7.40
CA ASP A 33 -30.85 5.06 -8.15
C ASP A 33 -32.10 4.65 -7.34
N GLY A 34 -32.21 5.08 -6.09
CA GLY A 34 -33.32 4.74 -5.17
C GLY A 34 -33.37 3.27 -4.75
N LEU A 35 -32.38 2.47 -5.17
CA LEU A 35 -32.28 1.06 -4.82
C LEU A 35 -31.43 0.89 -3.54
N GLY A 36 -31.98 0.19 -2.56
CA GLY A 36 -31.33 -0.10 -1.30
C GLY A 36 -31.58 0.96 -0.21
N ARG A 37 -30.96 0.72 0.96
CA ARG A 37 -31.08 1.63 2.11
C ARG A 37 -30.19 2.86 1.88
N PRO A 38 -30.69 4.09 2.10
CA PRO A 38 -29.85 5.30 2.07
C PRO A 38 -28.66 5.20 3.01
N ARG A 39 -27.55 5.83 2.63
CA ARG A 39 -26.36 5.88 3.47
C ARG A 39 -26.64 6.73 4.72
N GLU A 40 -26.59 6.10 5.89
CA GLU A 40 -26.79 6.79 7.18
C GLU A 40 -25.47 7.01 7.92
N VAL A 41 -24.39 6.33 7.49
CA VAL A 41 -23.08 6.39 8.15
C VAL A 41 -22.23 7.53 7.58
N ASP A 42 -21.50 8.23 8.46
CA ASP A 42 -20.49 9.19 8.06
C ASP A 42 -19.27 8.45 7.48
N LEU A 43 -19.03 8.63 6.17
CA LEU A 43 -17.89 8.01 5.48
C LEU A 43 -16.54 8.43 6.04
N ARG A 44 -16.42 9.65 6.57
CA ARG A 44 -15.18 10.08 7.21
C ARG A 44 -14.89 9.21 8.43
N GLU A 45 -15.90 8.92 9.23
CA GLU A 45 -15.74 8.06 10.40
C GLU A 45 -15.49 6.59 10.00
N VAL A 46 -16.03 6.11 8.89
CA VAL A 46 -15.68 4.79 8.33
C VAL A 46 -14.21 4.73 7.95
N VAL A 47 -13.71 5.73 7.23
CA VAL A 47 -12.28 5.80 6.85
C VAL A 47 -11.40 5.91 8.10
N ASN A 48 -11.77 6.76 9.07
CA ASN A 48 -11.04 6.90 10.35
C ASN A 48 -10.96 5.56 11.08
N ALA A 49 -12.04 4.78 11.10
CA ALA A 49 -12.05 3.44 11.70
C ALA A 49 -11.13 2.46 10.99
N ILE A 50 -11.12 2.45 9.65
CA ILE A 50 -10.19 1.62 8.85
C ILE A 50 -8.73 2.03 9.14
N LEU A 51 -8.44 3.32 9.18
CA LEU A 51 -7.12 3.86 9.51
C LEU A 51 -6.72 3.52 10.95
N TYR A 52 -7.67 3.54 11.90
CA TYR A 52 -7.42 3.12 13.27
C TYR A 52 -6.98 1.65 13.34
N ILE A 53 -7.70 0.73 12.67
CA ILE A 53 -7.32 -0.69 12.60
C ILE A 53 -5.94 -0.86 11.97
N ASN A 54 -5.68 -0.18 10.88
CA ASN A 54 -4.40 -0.25 10.18
C ASN A 54 -3.23 0.22 11.07
N HIS A 55 -3.39 1.36 11.75
CA HIS A 55 -2.35 1.92 12.61
C HIS A 55 -2.16 1.17 13.92
N SER A 56 -3.25 0.85 14.63
CA SER A 56 -3.21 0.19 15.93
C SER A 56 -2.90 -1.30 15.83
N GLY A 57 -3.29 -1.93 14.71
CA GLY A 57 -3.20 -3.38 14.50
C GLY A 57 -4.19 -4.18 15.32
N CYS A 58 -5.21 -3.55 15.90
CA CYS A 58 -6.23 -4.25 16.68
C CYS A 58 -7.05 -5.21 15.81
N GLN A 59 -7.66 -6.20 16.46
CA GLN A 59 -8.63 -7.07 15.82
C GLN A 59 -9.89 -6.27 15.45
N TRP A 60 -10.61 -6.70 14.42
CA TRP A 60 -11.85 -6.05 14.00
C TRP A 60 -12.88 -5.97 15.15
N ASP A 61 -12.94 -7.04 15.97
CA ASP A 61 -13.83 -7.10 17.13
C ASP A 61 -13.42 -6.16 18.27
N MET A 62 -12.21 -5.62 18.21
CA MET A 62 -11.67 -4.66 19.20
C MET A 62 -11.71 -3.22 18.71
N LEU A 63 -12.49 -2.95 17.64
CA LEU A 63 -12.70 -1.59 17.19
C LEU A 63 -13.42 -0.79 18.29
N PRO A 64 -12.94 0.41 18.68
CA PRO A 64 -13.56 1.24 19.71
C PRO A 64 -15.04 1.55 19.43
N HIS A 65 -15.86 1.58 20.48
CA HIS A 65 -17.31 1.76 20.38
C HIS A 65 -17.72 3.19 20.00
N ASP A 66 -16.82 4.16 20.06
CA ASP A 66 -17.02 5.53 19.61
C ASP A 66 -16.75 5.72 18.09
N LEU A 67 -16.34 4.66 17.40
CA LEU A 67 -16.26 4.56 15.93
C LEU A 67 -17.51 3.81 15.39
N PRO A 68 -17.78 3.88 14.08
CA PRO A 68 -18.90 3.13 13.50
C PRO A 68 -18.79 1.62 13.76
N PRO A 69 -19.95 0.90 13.79
CA PRO A 69 -19.96 -0.53 14.08
C PRO A 69 -19.02 -1.33 13.16
N LYS A 70 -18.32 -2.30 13.74
CA LYS A 70 -17.36 -3.18 13.04
C LYS A 70 -17.91 -3.73 11.72
N SER A 71 -19.15 -4.23 11.73
CA SER A 71 -19.78 -4.80 10.54
C SER A 71 -19.86 -3.81 9.38
N THR A 72 -20.29 -2.58 9.68
CA THR A 72 -20.37 -1.50 8.70
C THR A 72 -18.98 -1.13 8.17
N VAL A 73 -17.99 -0.96 9.07
CA VAL A 73 -16.61 -0.59 8.67
C VAL A 73 -15.99 -1.68 7.82
N TYR A 74 -16.17 -2.96 8.19
CA TYR A 74 -15.64 -4.09 7.44
C TYR A 74 -16.32 -4.26 6.08
N GLU A 75 -17.62 -3.98 5.98
CA GLU A 75 -18.37 -3.99 4.73
C GLU A 75 -17.79 -2.97 3.74
N TYR A 76 -17.61 -1.71 4.15
CA TYR A 76 -16.97 -0.69 3.30
C TYR A 76 -15.54 -1.05 2.92
N PHE A 77 -14.73 -1.55 3.88
CA PHE A 77 -13.37 -1.99 3.59
C PHE A 77 -13.36 -3.08 2.50
N SER A 78 -14.24 -4.08 2.64
CA SER A 78 -14.36 -5.20 1.70
C SER A 78 -14.90 -4.76 0.35
N GLN A 79 -15.94 -3.94 0.33
CA GLN A 79 -16.49 -3.39 -0.91
C GLN A 79 -15.42 -2.62 -1.69
N TRP A 80 -14.69 -1.71 -1.04
CA TRP A 80 -13.65 -0.90 -1.68
C TRP A 80 -12.41 -1.72 -2.10
N ARG A 81 -12.18 -2.86 -1.47
CA ARG A 81 -11.21 -3.85 -1.91
C ARG A 81 -11.68 -4.51 -3.22
N ASP A 82 -12.93 -4.97 -3.25
CA ASP A 82 -13.47 -5.82 -4.30
C ASP A 82 -13.80 -5.02 -5.58
N ASP A 83 -14.23 -3.75 -5.45
CA ASP A 83 -14.52 -2.86 -6.57
C ASP A 83 -13.31 -2.05 -7.06
N GLY A 84 -12.13 -2.25 -6.43
CA GLY A 84 -10.88 -1.59 -6.79
C GLY A 84 -10.76 -0.13 -6.33
N THR A 85 -11.65 0.37 -5.48
CA THR A 85 -11.61 1.74 -4.97
C THR A 85 -10.26 2.05 -4.30
N TRP A 86 -9.69 1.13 -3.50
CA TRP A 86 -8.38 1.35 -2.87
C TRP A 86 -7.27 1.59 -3.90
N GLN A 87 -7.25 0.85 -5.01
CA GLN A 87 -6.27 1.07 -6.08
C GLN A 87 -6.48 2.40 -6.79
N LYS A 88 -7.73 2.76 -7.10
CA LYS A 88 -8.05 4.07 -7.70
C LYS A 88 -7.59 5.24 -6.83
N LEU A 89 -7.78 5.14 -5.49
CA LEU A 89 -7.29 6.14 -4.54
C LEU A 89 -5.75 6.26 -4.59
N ILE A 90 -5.04 5.13 -4.63
CA ILE A 90 -3.59 5.09 -4.78
C ILE A 90 -3.15 5.83 -6.05
N ASP A 91 -3.80 5.57 -7.18
CA ASP A 91 -3.41 6.13 -8.48
C ASP A 91 -3.59 7.64 -8.54
N VAL A 92 -4.72 8.13 -8.04
CA VAL A 92 -4.99 9.58 -7.99
C VAL A 92 -4.06 10.29 -7.01
N LEU A 93 -3.94 9.78 -5.78
CA LEU A 93 -3.11 10.41 -4.75
C LEU A 93 -1.63 10.36 -5.12
N ARG A 94 -1.14 9.28 -5.73
CA ARG A 94 0.23 9.20 -6.27
C ARG A 94 0.47 10.31 -7.29
N THR A 95 -0.43 10.48 -8.23
CA THR A 95 -0.35 11.53 -9.26
C THR A 95 -0.27 12.92 -8.62
N GLN A 96 -1.13 13.21 -7.66
CA GLN A 96 -1.14 14.50 -6.95
C GLN A 96 0.16 14.74 -6.18
N VAL A 97 0.65 13.73 -5.41
CA VAL A 97 1.92 13.84 -4.66
C VAL A 97 3.10 14.06 -5.62
N ARG A 98 3.11 13.40 -6.76
CA ARG A 98 4.17 13.59 -7.76
C ARG A 98 4.18 15.00 -8.32
N VAL A 99 3.03 15.51 -8.70
CA VAL A 99 2.87 16.88 -9.21
C VAL A 99 3.27 17.91 -8.14
N ALA A 100 2.81 17.75 -6.90
CA ALA A 100 3.19 18.60 -5.78
C ALA A 100 4.71 18.58 -5.48
N ALA A 101 5.39 17.47 -5.81
CA ALA A 101 6.84 17.34 -5.71
C ALA A 101 7.61 17.83 -6.97
N GLY A 102 6.96 18.52 -7.91
CA GLY A 102 7.56 18.99 -9.16
C GLY A 102 7.94 17.87 -10.12
N ARG A 103 7.26 16.70 -10.03
CA ARG A 103 7.49 15.55 -10.90
C ARG A 103 6.34 15.39 -11.89
N SER A 104 6.65 14.76 -13.02
CA SER A 104 5.59 14.36 -13.97
C SER A 104 4.56 13.44 -13.30
N PRO A 105 3.28 13.52 -13.68
CA PRO A 105 2.19 12.70 -13.11
C PRO A 105 2.49 11.20 -13.13
N THR A 106 3.04 10.71 -14.24
CA THR A 106 3.45 9.31 -14.40
C THR A 106 4.96 9.14 -14.23
N PRO A 107 5.43 8.08 -13.53
CA PRO A 107 6.86 7.82 -13.39
C PRO A 107 7.48 7.28 -14.69
N SER A 108 8.75 7.59 -14.93
CA SER A 108 9.58 6.95 -15.98
C SER A 108 10.37 5.75 -15.47
N ALA A 109 10.46 5.62 -14.13
CA ALA A 109 11.12 4.50 -13.50
C ALA A 109 10.40 4.08 -12.23
N ALA A 110 10.50 2.79 -11.90
CA ALA A 110 9.94 2.16 -10.72
C ALA A 110 10.99 1.31 -10.00
N CYS A 111 10.68 0.87 -8.79
CA CYS A 111 11.47 -0.07 -8.02
C CYS A 111 10.59 -1.24 -7.60
N ILE A 112 11.10 -2.46 -7.76
CA ILE A 112 10.43 -3.70 -7.36
C ILE A 112 11.22 -4.38 -6.24
N ASP A 113 10.53 -4.88 -5.23
CA ASP A 113 11.13 -5.68 -4.16
C ASP A 113 10.06 -6.51 -3.44
N SER A 114 10.49 -7.46 -2.63
CA SER A 114 9.62 -8.30 -1.82
C SER A 114 10.01 -8.32 -0.34
N GLN A 115 9.00 -8.40 0.51
CA GLN A 115 9.16 -8.59 1.94
C GLN A 115 8.43 -9.86 2.40
N SER A 116 9.15 -10.83 2.98
CA SER A 116 8.53 -11.98 3.63
C SER A 116 8.07 -11.60 5.04
N VAL A 117 6.85 -11.95 5.38
CA VAL A 117 6.23 -11.65 6.69
C VAL A 117 5.57 -12.90 7.26
N LYS A 118 5.63 -13.04 8.58
CA LYS A 118 4.92 -14.13 9.27
C LYS A 118 3.42 -13.91 9.19
N THR A 119 2.65 -14.97 8.98
CA THR A 119 1.20 -14.99 9.21
C THR A 119 0.89 -15.39 10.65
N THR A 120 -0.37 -15.20 11.04
CA THR A 120 -0.92 -15.79 12.27
C THR A 120 -1.45 -17.20 11.99
N GLU A 121 -1.84 -17.92 13.04
CA GLU A 121 -2.46 -19.25 12.91
C GLU A 121 -3.79 -19.21 12.14
N VAL A 122 -4.51 -18.10 12.24
CA VAL A 122 -5.80 -17.84 11.56
C VAL A 122 -5.62 -17.45 10.09
N GLY A 123 -4.39 -17.19 9.64
CA GLY A 123 -4.12 -16.82 8.24
C GLY A 123 -4.61 -17.90 7.26
N GLY A 124 -5.17 -17.45 6.11
CA GLY A 124 -5.76 -18.30 5.07
C GLY A 124 -4.77 -19.24 4.35
N GLU A 125 -5.20 -19.76 3.21
CA GLU A 125 -4.52 -20.85 2.49
C GLU A 125 -3.19 -20.43 1.86
N GLU A 126 -3.06 -19.20 1.37
CA GLU A 126 -1.86 -18.67 0.71
C GLU A 126 -0.69 -18.46 1.71
N ARG A 127 -0.11 -19.57 2.17
CA ARG A 127 1.05 -19.58 3.08
C ARG A 127 2.13 -20.50 2.58
N GLY A 128 3.39 -20.08 2.78
CA GLY A 128 4.55 -20.89 2.41
C GLY A 128 5.74 -20.61 3.32
N TYR A 129 6.85 -21.28 3.05
CA TYR A 129 8.09 -21.10 3.81
C TYR A 129 9.17 -20.50 2.93
N ASP A 130 9.66 -19.32 3.30
CA ASP A 130 10.86 -18.70 2.71
C ASP A 130 12.10 -19.32 3.38
N GLY A 131 12.76 -20.24 2.67
CA GLY A 131 13.92 -20.95 3.19
C GLY A 131 15.13 -20.06 3.44
N VAL A 132 15.27 -18.95 2.70
CA VAL A 132 16.38 -18.01 2.83
C VAL A 132 16.21 -17.13 4.07
N LYS A 133 15.01 -16.55 4.25
CA LYS A 133 14.69 -15.68 5.37
C LYS A 133 14.21 -16.46 6.62
N LYS A 134 13.99 -17.77 6.50
CA LYS A 134 13.44 -18.67 7.54
C LYS A 134 12.11 -18.15 8.10
N ILE A 135 11.22 -17.69 7.21
CA ILE A 135 9.92 -17.14 7.55
C ILE A 135 8.83 -18.03 6.96
N LYS A 136 7.92 -18.52 7.81
CA LYS A 136 6.67 -19.15 7.40
C LYS A 136 5.57 -18.09 7.35
N GLY A 137 4.97 -17.87 6.17
CA GLY A 137 3.95 -16.85 6.01
C GLY A 137 3.71 -16.46 4.56
N ARG A 138 3.62 -15.16 4.30
CA ARG A 138 3.36 -14.57 2.99
C ARG A 138 4.51 -13.68 2.54
N LYS A 139 4.53 -13.39 1.26
CA LYS A 139 5.42 -12.42 0.64
C LYS A 139 4.60 -11.25 0.09
N ARG A 140 5.06 -10.03 0.41
CA ARG A 140 4.51 -8.76 -0.09
C ARG A 140 5.42 -8.27 -1.19
N HIS A 141 4.98 -8.34 -2.43
CA HIS A 141 5.71 -7.80 -3.57
C HIS A 141 5.20 -6.40 -3.85
N LEU A 142 6.08 -5.43 -3.87
CA LEU A 142 5.74 -4.02 -4.08
C LEU A 142 6.39 -3.52 -5.36
N LEU A 143 5.63 -2.81 -6.16
CA LEU A 143 6.13 -1.92 -7.20
C LEU A 143 5.86 -0.48 -6.76
N VAL A 144 6.92 0.33 -6.66
CA VAL A 144 6.83 1.72 -6.23
C VAL A 144 7.53 2.63 -7.22
N ASP A 145 7.13 3.90 -7.28
CA ASP A 145 7.84 4.90 -8.09
C ASP A 145 9.13 5.39 -7.40
N THR A 146 9.84 6.31 -8.03
CA THR A 146 11.10 6.87 -7.50
C THR A 146 10.95 7.74 -6.26
N LEU A 147 9.72 8.12 -5.89
CA LEU A 147 9.39 8.79 -4.63
C LEU A 147 9.00 7.78 -3.53
N GLY A 148 8.93 6.49 -3.85
CA GLY A 148 8.47 5.42 -2.95
C GLY A 148 6.96 5.35 -2.83
N LEU A 149 6.23 5.89 -3.79
CA LEU A 149 4.77 5.83 -3.81
C LEU A 149 4.33 4.52 -4.47
N LEU A 150 3.39 3.84 -3.85
CA LEU A 150 2.88 2.55 -4.32
C LEU A 150 2.28 2.67 -5.72
N ILE A 151 2.65 1.76 -6.61
CA ILE A 151 2.04 1.56 -7.93
C ILE A 151 1.15 0.31 -7.89
N ALA A 152 1.73 -0.82 -7.46
CA ALA A 152 1.02 -2.08 -7.35
C ALA A 152 1.54 -2.89 -6.17
N VAL A 153 0.69 -3.79 -5.66
CA VAL A 153 1.02 -4.73 -4.60
C VAL A 153 0.45 -6.10 -4.92
N LEU A 154 1.27 -7.14 -4.74
CA LEU A 154 0.87 -8.53 -4.86
C LEU A 154 1.27 -9.28 -3.59
N ILE A 155 0.36 -10.09 -3.09
CA ILE A 155 0.60 -10.95 -1.93
C ILE A 155 0.59 -12.40 -2.39
N THR A 156 1.62 -13.15 -2.00
CA THR A 156 1.76 -14.57 -2.34
C THR A 156 2.18 -15.40 -1.13
N ALA A 157 2.17 -16.71 -1.27
CA ALA A 157 2.84 -17.58 -0.32
C ALA A 157 4.34 -17.23 -0.24
N ALA A 158 4.94 -17.26 0.96
CA ALA A 158 6.35 -16.90 1.14
C ALA A 158 7.33 -17.83 0.40
N SER A 159 6.87 -19.01 0.00
CA SER A 159 7.64 -19.99 -0.79
C SER A 159 7.81 -19.59 -2.26
N LEU A 160 6.94 -18.72 -2.81
CA LEU A 160 7.06 -18.31 -4.21
C LEU A 160 8.30 -17.44 -4.40
N ASP A 161 9.09 -17.74 -5.44
CA ASP A 161 10.28 -16.94 -5.78
C ASP A 161 9.89 -15.53 -6.26
N ASP A 162 10.74 -14.55 -5.93
CA ASP A 162 10.47 -13.15 -6.23
C ASP A 162 10.39 -12.87 -7.74
N GLY A 163 11.29 -13.49 -8.50
CA GLY A 163 11.32 -13.39 -9.96
C GLY A 163 10.13 -14.08 -10.63
N ALA A 164 9.65 -15.19 -10.06
CA ALA A 164 8.46 -15.90 -10.55
C ALA A 164 7.15 -15.14 -10.27
N ALA A 165 7.10 -14.35 -9.19
CA ALA A 165 5.95 -13.51 -8.85
C ALA A 165 5.91 -12.19 -9.67
N ALA A 166 7.04 -11.74 -10.20
CA ALA A 166 7.13 -10.45 -10.88
C ALA A 166 6.17 -10.28 -12.06
N PRO A 167 5.97 -11.28 -12.96
CA PRO A 167 4.98 -11.17 -14.02
C PRO A 167 3.57 -10.87 -13.52
N GLN A 168 3.14 -11.53 -12.44
CA GLN A 168 1.81 -11.32 -11.86
C GLN A 168 1.66 -9.90 -11.26
N LEU A 169 2.70 -9.38 -10.61
CA LEU A 169 2.70 -8.01 -10.10
C LEU A 169 2.66 -7.00 -11.25
N LEU A 170 3.50 -7.17 -12.28
CA LEU A 170 3.60 -6.25 -13.41
C LEU A 170 2.38 -6.31 -14.33
N ALA A 171 1.66 -7.43 -14.38
CA ALA A 171 0.41 -7.57 -15.11
C ALA A 171 -0.71 -6.66 -14.57
N GLN A 172 -0.66 -6.29 -13.27
CA GLN A 172 -1.62 -5.36 -12.66
C GLN A 172 -1.46 -3.92 -13.17
N VAL A 173 -0.35 -3.61 -13.85
CA VAL A 173 -0.03 -2.24 -14.27
C VAL A 173 -0.24 -2.09 -15.77
N SER A 174 -1.14 -1.18 -16.15
CA SER A 174 -1.43 -0.89 -17.55
C SER A 174 -0.37 0.02 -18.16
N PRO A 175 0.25 -0.33 -19.31
CA PRO A 175 1.15 0.57 -20.02
C PRO A 175 0.49 1.90 -20.43
N GLN A 176 -0.81 1.88 -20.68
CA GLN A 176 -1.58 3.08 -21.04
C GLN A 176 -1.66 4.08 -19.89
N GLU A 177 -1.74 3.58 -18.64
CA GLU A 177 -1.73 4.42 -17.44
C GLU A 177 -0.32 4.88 -17.07
N PHE A 178 0.70 4.15 -17.51
CA PHE A 178 2.10 4.44 -17.24
C PHE A 178 2.93 4.59 -18.54
N PRO A 179 2.55 5.51 -19.45
CA PRO A 179 3.14 5.61 -20.79
C PRO A 179 4.63 5.99 -20.79
N ARG A 180 5.14 6.50 -19.67
CA ARG A 180 6.55 6.91 -19.50
C ARG A 180 7.39 5.88 -18.77
N LEU A 181 6.79 4.79 -18.26
CA LEU A 181 7.53 3.78 -17.51
C LEU A 181 8.40 2.96 -18.46
N GLU A 182 9.70 3.01 -18.27
CA GLU A 182 10.68 2.31 -19.08
C GLU A 182 11.59 1.40 -18.24
N THR A 183 11.97 1.85 -17.05
CA THR A 183 12.97 1.16 -16.23
C THR A 183 12.40 0.74 -14.87
N ILE A 184 12.59 -0.52 -14.53
CA ILE A 184 12.21 -1.07 -13.22
C ILE A 184 13.49 -1.57 -12.55
N PHE A 185 13.85 -0.96 -11.41
CA PHE A 185 15.04 -1.35 -10.63
C PHE A 185 14.68 -2.48 -9.67
N GLY A 186 15.44 -3.56 -9.71
CA GLY A 186 15.30 -4.71 -8.84
C GLY A 186 16.63 -5.27 -8.34
N ASP A 187 16.59 -6.31 -7.52
CA ASP A 187 17.75 -7.08 -7.12
C ASP A 187 18.06 -8.21 -8.12
N SER A 188 19.08 -9.02 -7.84
CA SER A 188 19.52 -10.11 -8.71
C SER A 188 18.47 -11.19 -8.94
N LYS A 189 17.48 -11.35 -8.06
CA LYS A 189 16.39 -12.33 -8.22
C LYS A 189 15.46 -11.99 -9.38
N TYR A 190 15.38 -10.71 -9.76
CA TYR A 190 14.63 -10.26 -10.94
C TYR A 190 15.40 -10.38 -12.25
N HIS A 191 16.65 -10.86 -12.21
CA HIS A 191 17.46 -11.16 -13.39
C HIS A 191 17.28 -12.62 -13.78
N ASN A 192 16.19 -12.94 -14.48
CA ASN A 192 15.90 -14.29 -14.94
C ASN A 192 15.27 -14.30 -16.34
N HIS A 193 15.51 -15.37 -17.08
CA HIS A 193 15.07 -15.50 -18.46
C HIS A 193 13.54 -15.48 -18.61
N GLN A 194 12.81 -16.05 -17.68
CA GLN A 194 11.34 -16.11 -17.74
C GLN A 194 10.74 -14.71 -17.64
N LEU A 195 11.22 -13.89 -16.70
CA LEU A 195 10.75 -12.51 -16.56
C LEU A 195 11.13 -11.67 -17.80
N THR A 196 12.35 -11.86 -18.33
CA THR A 196 12.78 -11.17 -19.56
C THR A 196 11.92 -11.53 -20.75
N ALA A 197 11.63 -12.83 -20.97
CA ALA A 197 10.74 -13.29 -22.02
C ALA A 197 9.32 -12.71 -21.87
N TRP A 198 8.77 -12.76 -20.65
CA TRP A 198 7.45 -12.20 -20.37
C TRP A 198 7.39 -10.69 -20.65
N LEU A 199 8.42 -9.93 -20.26
CA LEU A 199 8.49 -8.49 -20.55
C LEU A 199 8.53 -8.22 -22.06
N THR A 200 9.34 -8.94 -22.79
CA THR A 200 9.45 -8.80 -24.25
C THR A 200 8.12 -9.00 -24.93
N GLU A 201 7.34 -9.97 -24.48
CA GLU A 201 6.04 -10.30 -25.05
C GLU A 201 4.92 -9.32 -24.60
N ASN A 202 4.88 -9.00 -23.30
CA ASN A 202 3.73 -8.30 -22.72
C ASN A 202 3.99 -6.81 -22.43
N ARG A 203 5.24 -6.39 -22.28
CA ARG A 203 5.65 -5.03 -21.89
C ARG A 203 6.97 -4.62 -22.59
N PRO A 204 7.03 -4.60 -23.92
CA PRO A 204 8.29 -4.43 -24.68
C PRO A 204 9.00 -3.10 -24.42
N ALA A 205 8.28 -2.07 -23.92
CA ALA A 205 8.88 -0.80 -23.54
C ALA A 205 9.54 -0.82 -22.14
N TRP A 206 9.34 -1.89 -21.33
CA TRP A 206 9.86 -1.97 -19.98
C TRP A 206 11.10 -2.86 -19.92
N ARG A 207 12.09 -2.45 -19.12
CA ARG A 207 13.29 -3.25 -18.84
C ARG A 207 13.52 -3.34 -17.33
N ILE A 208 13.99 -4.50 -16.89
CA ILE A 208 14.52 -4.65 -15.52
C ILE A 208 16.00 -4.25 -15.53
N GLU A 209 16.33 -3.34 -14.64
CA GLU A 209 17.73 -2.97 -14.37
C GLU A 209 18.13 -3.48 -12.99
N VAL A 210 18.98 -4.49 -12.97
CA VAL A 210 19.48 -5.08 -11.73
C VAL A 210 20.59 -4.23 -11.16
N LYS A 211 20.44 -3.77 -9.94
CA LYS A 211 21.48 -3.06 -9.19
C LYS A 211 22.11 -4.04 -8.21
N MET A 212 23.30 -4.51 -8.58
CA MET A 212 24.12 -5.35 -7.71
C MET A 212 24.95 -4.50 -6.74
N ARG A 213 25.29 -5.12 -5.60
CA ARG A 213 26.21 -4.52 -4.65
C ARG A 213 27.62 -4.53 -5.27
N PRO A 214 28.41 -3.45 -5.14
CA PRO A 214 29.81 -3.48 -5.57
C PRO A 214 30.58 -4.57 -4.83
N ASP A 215 31.42 -5.31 -5.56
CA ASP A 215 32.26 -6.36 -5.00
C ASP A 215 33.15 -5.80 -3.89
N GLY A 216 33.38 -6.60 -2.83
CA GLY A 216 34.26 -6.23 -1.70
C GLY A 216 33.63 -5.31 -0.65
N THR A 217 32.40 -4.83 -0.82
CA THR A 217 31.75 -3.97 0.18
C THR A 217 31.27 -4.75 1.40
N LYS A 218 31.78 -4.40 2.60
CA LYS A 218 31.29 -4.91 3.89
C LYS A 218 30.27 -3.91 4.49
N GLY A 219 29.22 -4.40 5.16
CA GLY A 219 28.23 -3.57 5.84
C GLY A 219 27.04 -3.15 4.94
N PHE A 220 26.19 -2.27 5.43
CA PHE A 220 25.01 -1.76 4.71
C PHE A 220 25.44 -0.65 3.75
N VAL A 221 25.22 -0.86 2.45
CA VAL A 221 25.44 0.16 1.41
C VAL A 221 24.11 0.44 0.74
N PRO A 222 23.56 1.66 0.86
CA PRO A 222 22.34 2.04 0.15
C PRO A 222 22.60 2.03 -1.36
N LEU A 223 21.98 1.12 -2.09
CA LEU A 223 22.08 1.10 -3.55
C LEU A 223 21.21 2.22 -4.12
N LYS A 224 21.84 3.17 -4.82
CA LYS A 224 21.12 4.28 -5.48
C LYS A 224 19.93 3.75 -6.25
N LYS A 225 18.75 4.37 -6.03
CA LYS A 225 17.43 4.04 -6.59
C LYS A 225 16.72 2.83 -5.95
N ARG A 226 17.41 1.74 -5.54
CA ARG A 226 16.76 0.55 -4.95
C ARG A 226 16.30 0.75 -3.50
N TRP A 227 17.03 1.52 -2.69
CA TRP A 227 16.66 1.81 -1.29
C TRP A 227 15.24 2.41 -1.13
N VAL A 228 14.67 2.91 -2.23
CA VAL A 228 13.35 3.56 -2.23
C VAL A 228 12.24 2.60 -1.83
N VAL A 229 12.24 1.38 -2.35
CA VAL A 229 11.23 0.37 -2.00
C VAL A 229 11.45 -0.17 -0.58
N GLU A 230 12.71 -0.29 -0.14
CA GLU A 230 13.05 -0.65 1.24
C GLU A 230 12.50 0.41 2.23
N ARG A 231 12.62 1.69 1.86
CA ARG A 231 12.02 2.80 2.62
C ARG A 231 10.49 2.70 2.66
N THR A 232 9.84 2.32 1.57
CA THR A 232 8.39 2.12 1.55
C THR A 232 7.97 0.98 2.46
N ASN A 233 8.71 -0.12 2.49
CA ASN A 233 8.52 -1.19 3.45
C ASN A 233 8.66 -0.68 4.90
N ALA A 234 9.65 0.17 5.18
CA ALA A 234 9.82 0.79 6.50
C ALA A 234 8.67 1.73 6.88
N TRP A 235 8.10 2.47 5.92
CA TRP A 235 6.89 3.28 6.17
C TRP A 235 5.67 2.43 6.48
N ASN A 236 5.45 1.34 5.74
CA ASN A 236 4.39 0.37 6.03
C ASN A 236 4.55 -0.21 7.45
N GLY A 237 5.78 -0.52 7.87
CA GLY A 237 6.09 -1.02 9.21
C GLY A 237 5.72 -0.09 10.37
N ARG A 238 5.42 1.19 10.10
CA ARG A 238 4.88 2.12 11.12
C ARG A 238 3.42 1.82 11.47
N CYS A 239 2.71 1.10 10.62
CA CYS A 239 1.37 0.61 10.90
C CYS A 239 1.47 -0.78 11.53
N ARG A 240 1.01 -0.92 12.77
CA ARG A 240 1.12 -2.19 13.51
C ARG A 240 0.41 -3.36 12.83
N ARG A 241 -0.61 -3.08 12.01
CA ARG A 241 -1.27 -4.12 11.21
C ARG A 241 -0.33 -4.85 10.27
N HIS A 242 0.81 -4.22 9.91
CA HIS A 242 1.81 -4.82 9.03
C HIS A 242 2.96 -5.53 9.75
N SER A 243 2.99 -5.57 11.09
CA SER A 243 4.03 -6.28 11.86
C SER A 243 4.06 -7.79 11.56
N LYS A 244 2.90 -8.35 11.23
CA LYS A 244 2.67 -9.67 10.64
C LYS A 244 1.60 -9.52 9.56
N ASP A 245 1.28 -10.60 8.85
CA ASP A 245 0.08 -10.65 8.03
C ASP A 245 -1.06 -11.28 8.86
N TYR A 246 -2.02 -10.45 9.24
CA TYR A 246 -3.18 -10.84 10.05
C TYR A 246 -4.42 -11.11 9.20
N GLU A 247 -4.33 -10.88 7.88
CA GLU A 247 -5.49 -10.96 7.00
C GLU A 247 -5.77 -12.41 6.60
N ARG A 248 -7.06 -12.73 6.48
CA ARG A 248 -7.47 -14.06 6.05
C ARG A 248 -7.15 -14.30 4.58
N THR A 249 -7.37 -13.30 3.72
CA THR A 249 -7.15 -13.40 2.27
C THR A 249 -5.99 -12.51 1.83
N VAL A 250 -5.40 -12.84 0.69
CA VAL A 250 -4.30 -12.07 0.10
C VAL A 250 -4.78 -10.71 -0.40
N GLU A 251 -6.03 -10.63 -0.88
CA GLU A 251 -6.65 -9.39 -1.33
C GLU A 251 -6.82 -8.40 -0.16
N SER A 252 -7.27 -8.89 1.01
CA SER A 252 -7.36 -8.07 2.22
C SER A 252 -6.00 -7.58 2.69
N SER A 253 -4.96 -8.43 2.58
CA SER A 253 -3.59 -8.03 2.89
C SER A 253 -3.08 -6.94 1.93
N ALA A 254 -3.34 -7.07 0.63
CA ALA A 254 -3.01 -6.05 -0.36
C ALA A 254 -3.75 -4.74 -0.08
N ALA A 255 -5.06 -4.81 0.18
CA ALA A 255 -5.88 -3.64 0.51
C ALA A 255 -5.38 -2.90 1.77
N MET A 256 -4.97 -3.61 2.82
CA MET A 256 -4.37 -2.98 4.01
C MET A 256 -3.07 -2.22 3.69
N ILE A 257 -2.26 -2.70 2.75
CA ILE A 257 -1.07 -1.98 2.27
C ILE A 257 -1.48 -0.74 1.47
N GLN A 258 -2.51 -0.84 0.62
CA GLN A 258 -3.06 0.30 -0.11
C GLN A 258 -3.60 1.37 0.86
N VAL A 259 -4.34 0.99 1.90
CA VAL A 259 -4.82 1.90 2.97
C VAL A 259 -3.65 2.67 3.61
N SER A 260 -2.57 1.97 3.99
CA SER A 260 -1.39 2.60 4.59
C SER A 260 -0.74 3.62 3.65
N ASN A 261 -0.63 3.25 2.37
CA ASN A 261 0.00 4.11 1.37
C ASN A 261 -0.89 5.29 0.98
N ALA A 262 -2.22 5.11 0.91
CA ALA A 262 -3.16 6.22 0.73
C ALA A 262 -3.04 7.23 1.87
N HIS A 263 -3.02 6.78 3.13
CA HIS A 263 -2.83 7.66 4.29
C HIS A 263 -1.47 8.37 4.26
N LEU A 264 -0.39 7.67 3.87
CA LEU A 264 0.93 8.28 3.69
C LEU A 264 0.90 9.41 2.65
N MET A 265 0.22 9.20 1.52
CA MET A 265 0.10 10.19 0.46
C MET A 265 -0.76 11.38 0.87
N LEU A 266 -1.88 11.15 1.56
CA LEU A 266 -2.69 12.23 2.14
C LEU A 266 -1.88 13.10 3.11
N ARG A 267 -1.07 12.48 3.96
CA ARG A 267 -0.17 13.21 4.88
C ARG A 267 0.93 14.01 4.19
N ARG A 268 1.32 13.63 2.98
CA ARG A 268 2.27 14.40 2.18
C ARG A 268 1.61 15.59 1.48
N LEU A 269 0.36 15.41 1.04
CA LEU A 269 -0.42 16.47 0.39
C LEU A 269 -0.92 17.50 1.39
N ALA A 270 -1.39 17.06 2.56
CA ALA A 270 -1.91 17.86 3.64
C ALA A 270 -1.26 17.45 4.98
N PRO A 271 -0.05 17.94 5.28
CA PRO A 271 0.61 17.68 6.56
C PRO A 271 -0.18 18.27 7.72
N ALA A 272 -0.41 17.49 8.78
CA ALA A 272 -1.03 18.01 10.00
C ALA A 272 -0.08 18.99 10.71
N ALA A 273 -0.55 20.19 11.00
CA ALA A 273 0.25 21.31 11.54
C ALA A 273 0.92 21.00 12.90
N ASP A 274 0.36 20.10 13.72
CA ASP A 274 0.76 19.89 15.12
C ASP A 274 1.39 18.55 15.46
N ARG A 275 1.67 17.68 14.49
CA ARG A 275 2.34 16.40 14.78
C ARG A 275 3.84 16.53 14.64
N LYS A 276 4.48 17.24 15.59
CA LYS A 276 5.91 17.11 15.85
C LYS A 276 6.19 15.69 16.34
N PHE A 277 6.36 14.74 15.42
CA PHE A 277 7.14 13.55 15.73
C PHE A 277 8.55 14.05 16.00
N GLY A 278 9.03 13.90 17.25
CA GLY A 278 10.32 14.37 17.73
C GLY A 278 11.55 13.69 17.12
N TYR A 279 11.56 13.56 15.80
CA TYR A 279 12.73 13.30 15.00
C TYR A 279 13.04 14.58 14.22
N GLN A 280 13.73 15.50 14.87
CA GLN A 280 14.51 16.49 14.14
C GLN A 280 15.53 15.70 13.30
N ALA A 281 15.40 15.78 11.97
CA ALA A 281 16.46 15.34 11.09
C ALA A 281 17.72 16.12 11.53
N ARG A 282 18.71 15.44 12.09
CA ARG A 282 20.04 16.01 12.22
C ARG A 282 20.50 16.29 10.81
N ALA A 283 20.64 17.59 10.50
CA ALA A 283 21.33 18.04 9.31
C ALA A 283 22.76 17.44 9.38
N ALA A 284 23.12 16.72 8.35
CA ALA A 284 24.49 16.31 8.05
C ALA A 284 24.87 16.95 6.72
#